data_e51157f7f6477563b69d309a72ecd2fc
#
_entry.id   e51157f7f6477563b69d309a72ecd2fc
#
_cell.length_a   1.000
_cell.length_b   1.000
_cell.length_c   1.000
_cell.angle_alpha   90.00
_cell.angle_beta   90.00
_cell.angle_gamma   90.00
#
_symmetry.space_group_name_H-M   'P 1'
#
loop_
_entity.id
_entity.type
_entity.pdbx_description
1 polymer ?
#
loop_
_entity_poly.entity_id
_entity_poly.type
_entity_poly.pdbx_seq_one_letter_code
_entity_poly.pdbx_strand_id
1 'polypeptide(L)'
;MKLHQLFPFQSEAKKKKRLGRGPGTGLGCTSGKGNKGQKARAGASPAQGFEGGQMPMSRRLPKFGFKNKFRVQYAEINLEQIAARFSGQSEISIDDLYQYCDSRLPIKVLGGGEVKQAFKIQAHRFSAAARDKIEQAGGQAHALEGC
;
A
#
# COMPACT_ATOMS: atom_id res chain seq x y z
N MET A 1 23.99 16.93 -15.74
CA MET A 1 22.80 17.66 -15.29
C MET A 1 23.00 18.02 -13.83
N LYS A 2 22.91 19.31 -13.43
CA LYS A 2 23.09 19.74 -12.05
C LYS A 2 21.72 19.89 -11.39
N LEU A 3 21.60 19.68 -10.05
CA LEU A 3 20.33 19.73 -9.30
C LEU A 3 19.52 21.02 -9.52
N HIS A 4 20.19 22.17 -9.66
CA HIS A 4 19.54 23.46 -9.92
C HIS A 4 18.95 23.61 -11.33
N GLN A 5 19.24 22.66 -12.25
CA GLN A 5 18.70 22.62 -13.61
C GLN A 5 17.46 21.72 -13.73
N LEU A 6 17.00 21.11 -12.63
CA LEU A 6 15.79 20.32 -12.60
C LEU A 6 14.59 21.27 -12.50
N PHE A 7 13.70 21.17 -13.48
CA PHE A 7 12.41 21.88 -13.46
C PHE A 7 11.28 20.86 -13.43
N PRO A 8 10.22 21.13 -12.64
CA PRO A 8 9.04 20.27 -12.67
C PRO A 8 8.38 20.33 -14.05
N PHE A 9 7.79 19.23 -14.49
CA PHE A 9 6.99 19.23 -15.71
C PHE A 9 5.84 20.24 -15.62
N GLN A 10 5.50 20.90 -16.72
CA GLN A 10 4.43 21.92 -16.71
C GLN A 10 3.09 21.41 -16.22
N SER A 11 2.79 20.12 -16.42
CA SER A 11 1.60 19.45 -15.90
C SER A 11 1.58 19.30 -14.38
N GLU A 12 2.75 19.28 -13.74
CA GLU A 12 2.91 19.15 -12.28
C GLU A 12 2.97 20.50 -11.57
N ALA A 13 3.34 21.55 -12.28
CA ALA A 13 3.42 22.90 -11.75
C ALA A 13 2.04 23.52 -11.53
N LYS A 14 1.43 23.26 -10.38
CA LYS A 14 0.13 23.84 -10.02
C LYS A 14 0.29 25.29 -9.58
N LYS A 15 -0.39 26.23 -10.26
CA LYS A 15 -0.46 27.62 -9.81
C LYS A 15 -1.16 27.73 -8.46
N LYS A 16 -0.54 28.39 -7.50
CA LYS A 16 -1.12 28.63 -6.16
C LYS A 16 -2.38 29.50 -6.29
N LYS A 17 -3.52 28.96 -5.88
CA LYS A 17 -4.81 29.66 -5.91
C LYS A 17 -4.89 30.64 -4.74
N ARG A 18 -5.07 31.92 -5.02
CA ARG A 18 -5.26 32.98 -4.01
C ARG A 18 -6.74 33.19 -3.75
N LEU A 19 -7.18 33.01 -2.49
CA LEU A 19 -8.56 33.15 -2.07
C LEU A 19 -8.86 34.62 -1.69
N GLY A 20 -10.15 35.05 -1.75
CA GLY A 20 -10.56 36.39 -1.33
C GLY A 20 -10.04 37.52 -2.21
N ARG A 21 -9.95 37.31 -3.54
CA ARG A 21 -9.43 38.32 -4.50
C ARG A 21 -10.48 38.73 -5.54
N GLY A 22 -11.70 38.98 -5.09
CA GLY A 22 -12.78 39.51 -5.89
C GLY A 22 -13.71 38.45 -6.51
N PRO A 23 -14.91 38.88 -6.95
CA PRO A 23 -15.94 37.95 -7.40
C PRO A 23 -15.57 37.18 -8.68
N GLY A 24 -14.75 37.74 -9.56
CA GLY A 24 -14.31 37.10 -10.79
C GLY A 24 -13.50 35.81 -10.59
N THR A 25 -12.95 35.59 -9.39
CA THR A 25 -12.22 34.36 -9.08
C THR A 25 -13.13 33.17 -8.69
N GLY A 26 -14.44 33.41 -8.50
CA GLY A 26 -15.39 32.44 -7.94
C GLY A 26 -15.18 32.12 -6.45
N LEU A 27 -14.11 32.62 -5.84
CA LEU A 27 -13.73 32.41 -4.44
C LEU A 27 -13.49 33.74 -3.71
N GLY A 28 -14.17 34.80 -4.14
CA GLY A 28 -13.96 36.16 -3.63
C GLY A 28 -14.52 36.38 -2.24
N CYS A 29 -15.82 36.36 -2.09
CA CYS A 29 -16.52 36.81 -0.90
C CYS A 29 -16.30 35.89 0.32
N THR A 30 -16.54 34.60 0.17
CA THR A 30 -16.50 33.62 1.28
C THR A 30 -15.26 32.76 1.28
N SER A 31 -14.35 32.93 0.32
CA SER A 31 -13.11 32.14 0.16
C SER A 31 -13.34 30.63 0.13
N GLY A 32 -14.51 30.17 -0.35
CA GLY A 32 -14.90 28.76 -0.39
C GLY A 32 -15.38 28.17 0.93
N LYS A 33 -15.50 28.98 2.02
CA LYS A 33 -15.95 28.50 3.34
C LYS A 33 -17.45 28.55 3.56
N GLY A 34 -18.19 29.17 2.62
CA GLY A 34 -19.62 29.42 2.78
C GLY A 34 -19.94 30.52 3.79
N ASN A 35 -21.22 30.64 4.14
CA ASN A 35 -21.70 31.64 5.10
C ASN A 35 -21.75 31.06 6.51
N LYS A 36 -21.39 31.86 7.53
CA LYS A 36 -21.50 31.51 8.96
C LYS A 36 -21.14 30.05 9.34
N GLY A 37 -21.24 29.71 10.60
CA GLY A 37 -20.94 28.38 11.12
C GLY A 37 -19.50 28.22 11.60
N GLN A 38 -19.29 27.19 12.41
CA GLN A 38 -18.01 26.94 13.10
C GLN A 38 -16.85 26.70 12.10
N LYS A 39 -17.10 25.94 11.02
CA LYS A 39 -16.08 25.62 10.01
C LYS A 39 -15.62 26.81 9.16
N ALA A 40 -16.43 27.89 9.14
CA ALA A 40 -16.09 29.11 8.41
C ALA A 40 -15.15 30.05 9.19
N ARG A 41 -14.95 29.85 10.49
CA ARG A 41 -14.10 30.69 11.33
C ARG A 41 -12.63 30.28 11.23
N ALA A 42 -11.74 31.21 11.59
CA ALA A 42 -10.32 30.92 11.65
C ALA A 42 -10.01 29.98 12.83
N GLY A 43 -9.19 28.96 12.62
CA GLY A 43 -8.71 28.07 13.68
C GLY A 43 -9.74 27.12 14.30
N ALA A 44 -11.03 27.26 13.99
CA ALA A 44 -12.09 26.46 14.59
C ALA A 44 -12.48 25.29 13.68
N SER A 45 -11.97 24.10 13.97
CA SER A 45 -12.43 22.85 13.35
C SER A 45 -12.97 21.91 14.43
N PRO A 46 -14.20 21.38 14.28
CA PRO A 46 -14.67 20.33 15.16
C PRO A 46 -13.73 19.14 15.15
N ALA A 47 -13.48 18.53 16.31
CA ALA A 47 -12.71 17.28 16.38
C ALA A 47 -13.32 16.21 15.49
N GLN A 48 -12.48 15.37 14.89
CA GLN A 48 -12.94 14.26 14.05
C GLN A 48 -13.81 13.30 14.87
N GLY A 49 -15.00 12.98 14.35
CA GLY A 49 -15.96 12.12 15.05
C GLY A 49 -16.71 12.80 16.19
N PHE A 50 -16.73 14.16 16.24
CA PHE A 50 -17.56 14.89 17.21
C PHE A 50 -19.05 14.78 16.85
N GLU A 51 -19.86 14.36 17.81
CA GLU A 51 -21.31 14.09 17.65
C GLU A 51 -22.18 15.08 18.41
N GLY A 52 -21.80 16.37 18.44
CA GLY A 52 -22.63 17.43 19.02
C GLY A 52 -22.83 17.37 20.54
N GLY A 53 -22.05 16.61 21.28
CA GLY A 53 -22.19 16.38 22.74
C GLY A 53 -22.59 14.97 23.11
N GLN A 54 -23.12 14.18 22.17
CA GLN A 54 -23.30 12.74 22.33
C GLN A 54 -21.92 12.06 22.42
N MET A 55 -21.81 10.97 23.19
CA MET A 55 -20.56 10.19 23.30
C MET A 55 -20.12 9.70 21.93
N PRO A 56 -18.90 10.06 21.45
CA PRO A 56 -18.41 9.64 20.15
C PRO A 56 -18.41 8.12 19.97
N MET A 57 -18.65 7.64 18.73
CA MET A 57 -18.73 6.21 18.41
C MET A 57 -17.48 5.45 18.88
N SER A 58 -16.30 6.04 18.74
CA SER A 58 -15.03 5.44 19.18
C SER A 58 -14.98 5.11 20.69
N ARG A 59 -15.75 5.82 21.50
CA ARG A 59 -15.87 5.57 22.95
C ARG A 59 -17.03 4.64 23.30
N ARG A 60 -18.06 4.55 22.45
CA ARG A 60 -19.19 3.64 22.64
C ARG A 60 -18.86 2.20 22.30
N LEU A 61 -17.95 1.99 21.33
CA LEU A 61 -17.54 0.66 20.92
C LEU A 61 -16.60 0.04 21.96
N PRO A 62 -16.85 -1.21 22.39
CA PRO A 62 -15.94 -1.91 23.30
C PRO A 62 -14.58 -2.14 22.63
N LYS A 63 -13.53 -2.00 23.42
CA LYS A 63 -12.17 -2.34 23.00
C LYS A 63 -12.05 -3.85 22.90
N PHE A 64 -11.44 -4.36 21.84
CA PHE A 64 -11.22 -5.79 21.66
C PHE A 64 -9.83 -6.07 21.11
N GLY A 65 -9.35 -7.28 21.35
CA GLY A 65 -8.10 -7.79 20.83
C GLY A 65 -6.85 -7.14 21.41
N PHE A 66 -5.71 -7.55 20.89
CA PHE A 66 -4.40 -6.99 21.19
C PHE A 66 -3.52 -6.99 19.95
N LYS A 67 -2.51 -6.16 19.92
CA LYS A 67 -1.54 -6.09 18.84
C LYS A 67 -0.25 -6.83 19.27
N ASN A 68 0.07 -7.94 18.57
CA ASN A 68 1.32 -8.63 18.79
C ASN A 68 2.50 -7.74 18.35
N LYS A 69 3.39 -7.39 19.27
CA LYS A 69 4.59 -6.57 19.02
C LYS A 69 5.64 -7.29 18.16
N PHE A 70 5.65 -8.61 18.21
CA PHE A 70 6.62 -9.47 17.51
C PHE A 70 6.06 -10.06 16.22
N ARG A 71 4.99 -9.46 15.67
CA ARG A 71 4.43 -9.90 14.39
C ARG A 71 5.41 -9.62 13.28
N VAL A 72 5.88 -10.66 12.59
CA VAL A 72 6.64 -10.55 11.35
C VAL A 72 5.62 -10.38 10.21
N GLN A 73 5.76 -9.30 9.46
CA GLN A 73 4.97 -9.06 8.24
C GLN A 73 5.73 -9.60 7.05
N TYR A 74 5.03 -10.26 6.13
CA TYR A 74 5.58 -10.79 4.90
C TYR A 74 4.95 -10.07 3.70
N ALA A 75 5.73 -9.87 2.65
CA ALA A 75 5.19 -9.57 1.33
C ALA A 75 4.68 -10.87 0.72
N GLU A 76 3.39 -10.92 0.37
CA GLU A 76 2.74 -12.15 -0.10
C GLU A 76 2.69 -12.14 -1.62
N ILE A 77 3.05 -13.27 -2.24
CA ILE A 77 2.93 -13.49 -3.68
C ILE A 77 2.32 -14.87 -3.94
N ASN A 78 1.35 -14.95 -4.85
CA ASN A 78 0.71 -16.19 -5.23
C ASN A 78 1.42 -16.88 -6.40
N LEU A 79 1.35 -18.21 -6.46
CA LEU A 79 1.93 -19.01 -7.55
C LEU A 79 1.37 -18.63 -8.93
N GLU A 80 0.10 -18.25 -9.03
CA GLU A 80 -0.50 -17.76 -10.26
C GLU A 80 0.18 -16.48 -10.78
N GLN A 81 0.52 -15.55 -9.87
CA GLN A 81 1.22 -14.31 -10.22
C GLN A 81 2.65 -14.60 -10.69
N ILE A 82 3.30 -15.58 -10.07
CA ILE A 82 4.62 -16.03 -10.48
C ILE A 82 4.55 -16.65 -11.87
N ALA A 83 3.61 -17.58 -12.10
CA ALA A 83 3.44 -18.24 -13.39
C ALA A 83 3.12 -17.25 -14.52
N ALA A 84 2.30 -16.24 -14.27
CA ALA A 84 1.96 -15.23 -15.26
C ALA A 84 3.13 -14.30 -15.61
N ARG A 85 4.01 -13.99 -14.67
CA ARG A 85 5.12 -13.03 -14.86
C ARG A 85 6.40 -13.68 -15.34
N PHE A 86 6.68 -14.89 -14.90
CA PHE A 86 7.92 -15.63 -15.19
C PHE A 86 7.70 -16.81 -16.15
N SER A 87 6.76 -16.69 -17.10
CA SER A 87 6.38 -17.74 -18.08
C SER A 87 7.49 -18.11 -19.08
N GLY A 88 8.74 -17.92 -18.80
CA GLY A 88 9.88 -18.31 -19.65
C GLY A 88 11.13 -18.62 -18.84
N GLN A 89 11.06 -18.49 -17.53
CA GLN A 89 12.18 -18.73 -16.62
C GLN A 89 11.89 -19.95 -15.76
N SER A 90 12.86 -20.87 -15.67
CA SER A 90 12.77 -22.03 -14.78
C SER A 90 13.30 -21.78 -13.39
N GLU A 91 14.21 -20.81 -13.24
CA GLU A 91 14.81 -20.42 -11.96
C GLU A 91 14.43 -18.99 -11.61
N ILE A 92 13.89 -18.79 -10.42
CA ILE A 92 13.40 -17.51 -9.92
C ILE A 92 14.15 -17.18 -8.64
N SER A 93 14.98 -16.14 -8.70
CA SER A 93 15.75 -15.66 -7.56
C SER A 93 14.90 -14.76 -6.66
N ILE A 94 15.41 -14.48 -5.46
CA ILE A 94 14.73 -13.56 -4.54
C ILE A 94 14.72 -12.12 -5.08
N ASP A 95 15.74 -11.72 -5.81
CA ASP A 95 15.84 -10.38 -6.40
C ASP A 95 14.79 -10.15 -7.48
N ASP A 96 14.47 -11.20 -8.26
CA ASP A 96 13.39 -11.14 -9.25
C ASP A 96 12.04 -10.93 -8.58
N LEU A 97 11.80 -11.58 -7.43
CA LEU A 97 10.57 -11.41 -6.66
C LEU A 97 10.47 -10.02 -6.04
N TYR A 98 11.57 -9.40 -5.63
CA TYR A 98 11.59 -8.05 -5.09
C TYR A 98 11.26 -6.95 -6.11
N GLN A 99 11.35 -7.22 -7.39
CA GLN A 99 10.88 -6.27 -8.42
C GLN A 99 9.35 -6.08 -8.36
N TYR A 100 8.62 -7.03 -7.78
CA TYR A 100 7.15 -7.03 -7.71
C TYR A 100 6.60 -6.90 -6.28
N CYS A 101 7.45 -7.07 -5.28
CA CYS A 101 7.08 -6.99 -3.88
C CYS A 101 7.87 -5.87 -3.17
N ASP A 102 7.39 -5.45 -2.00
CA ASP A 102 8.13 -4.48 -1.17
C ASP A 102 9.45 -5.12 -0.68
N SER A 103 10.58 -4.61 -1.13
CA SER A 103 11.93 -5.11 -0.80
C SER A 103 12.31 -4.98 0.69
N ARG A 104 11.49 -4.27 1.48
CA ARG A 104 11.69 -4.11 2.92
C ARG A 104 11.11 -5.26 3.74
N LEU A 105 10.30 -6.12 3.15
CA LEU A 105 9.60 -7.21 3.83
C LEU A 105 10.09 -8.56 3.32
N PRO A 106 10.23 -9.58 4.19
CA PRO A 106 10.50 -10.93 3.75
C PRO A 106 9.35 -11.47 2.90
N ILE A 107 9.68 -12.19 1.83
CA ILE A 107 8.70 -12.71 0.87
C ILE A 107 8.17 -14.07 1.30
N LYS A 108 6.84 -14.24 1.24
CA LYS A 108 6.16 -15.50 1.45
C LYS A 108 5.36 -15.90 0.22
N VAL A 109 5.66 -17.09 -0.31
CA VAL A 109 4.94 -17.65 -1.47
C VAL A 109 3.72 -18.43 -0.99
N LEU A 110 2.56 -18.08 -1.56
CA LEU A 110 1.25 -18.71 -1.26
C LEU A 110 0.79 -19.57 -2.44
N GLY A 111 0.04 -20.64 -2.12
CA GLY A 111 -0.44 -21.64 -3.08
C GLY A 111 -1.68 -21.25 -3.90
N GLY A 112 -1.99 -19.94 -4.06
CA GLY A 112 -3.10 -19.49 -4.90
C GLY A 112 -2.82 -19.73 -6.38
N GLY A 113 -3.80 -20.29 -7.09
CA GLY A 113 -3.70 -20.65 -8.51
C GLY A 113 -3.13 -22.05 -8.78
N GLU A 114 -3.07 -22.39 -10.07
CA GLU A 114 -2.48 -23.64 -10.56
C GLU A 114 -1.15 -23.36 -11.25
N VAL A 115 -0.18 -24.25 -11.06
CA VAL A 115 1.15 -24.19 -11.67
C VAL A 115 1.32 -25.40 -12.56
N LYS A 116 1.55 -25.17 -13.86
CA LYS A 116 1.76 -26.21 -14.87
C LYS A 116 3.24 -26.36 -15.26
N GLN A 117 4.10 -25.45 -14.82
CA GLN A 117 5.52 -25.44 -15.16
C GLN A 117 6.35 -25.75 -13.92
N ALA A 118 7.47 -26.44 -14.13
CA ALA A 118 8.43 -26.72 -13.07
C ALA A 118 9.27 -25.46 -12.79
N PHE A 119 9.10 -24.86 -11.61
CA PHE A 119 9.87 -23.70 -11.16
C PHE A 119 10.81 -24.07 -10.01
N LYS A 120 12.03 -23.53 -10.05
CA LYS A 120 12.90 -23.46 -8.88
C LYS A 120 12.80 -22.07 -8.28
N ILE A 121 12.18 -21.96 -7.11
CA ILE A 121 11.86 -20.67 -6.50
C ILE A 121 12.64 -20.51 -5.21
N GLN A 122 13.34 -19.37 -5.05
CA GLN A 122 14.01 -18.97 -3.82
C GLN A 122 13.17 -17.89 -3.12
N ALA A 123 12.72 -18.15 -1.88
CA ALA A 123 11.97 -17.19 -1.07
C ALA A 123 12.20 -17.42 0.42
N HIS A 124 11.83 -16.46 1.28
CA HIS A 124 12.02 -16.59 2.72
C HIS A 124 11.10 -17.66 3.32
N ARG A 125 9.83 -17.72 2.89
CA ARG A 125 8.89 -18.74 3.36
C ARG A 125 7.93 -19.18 2.27
N PHE A 126 7.44 -20.41 2.42
CA PHE A 126 6.40 -21.01 1.59
C PHE A 126 5.24 -21.45 2.48
N SER A 127 4.02 -21.40 1.97
CA SER A 127 2.90 -22.12 2.59
C SER A 127 2.99 -23.62 2.26
N ALA A 128 2.40 -24.50 3.08
CA ALA A 128 2.36 -25.94 2.81
C ALA A 128 1.78 -26.22 1.43
N ALA A 129 0.62 -25.67 1.12
CA ALA A 129 -0.03 -25.81 -0.18
C ALA A 129 0.82 -25.30 -1.37
N ALA A 130 1.71 -24.30 -1.16
CA ALA A 130 2.61 -23.82 -2.20
C ALA A 130 3.72 -24.84 -2.48
N ARG A 131 4.30 -25.41 -1.44
CA ARG A 131 5.32 -26.48 -1.58
C ARG A 131 4.78 -27.67 -2.32
N ASP A 132 3.64 -28.19 -1.87
CA ASP A 132 2.98 -29.37 -2.49
C ASP A 132 2.72 -29.13 -3.99
N LYS A 133 2.23 -27.95 -4.37
CA LYS A 133 1.97 -27.63 -5.78
C LYS A 133 3.24 -27.47 -6.62
N ILE A 134 4.31 -26.89 -6.06
CA ILE A 134 5.60 -26.76 -6.75
C ILE A 134 6.23 -28.13 -6.95
N GLU A 135 6.20 -29.01 -5.95
CA GLU A 135 6.71 -30.37 -6.03
C GLU A 135 5.90 -31.23 -7.00
N GLN A 136 4.56 -31.13 -7.00
CA GLN A 136 3.69 -31.81 -7.97
C GLN A 136 3.96 -31.37 -9.41
N ALA A 137 4.32 -30.10 -9.62
CA ALA A 137 4.72 -29.58 -10.92
C ALA A 137 6.17 -29.96 -11.31
N GLY A 138 6.90 -30.71 -10.46
CA GLY A 138 8.29 -31.10 -10.70
C GLY A 138 9.33 -30.00 -10.40
N GLY A 139 8.92 -28.95 -9.70
CA GLY A 139 9.77 -27.85 -9.30
C GLY A 139 10.44 -28.05 -7.94
N GLN A 140 11.21 -27.07 -7.49
CA GLN A 140 11.88 -27.05 -6.18
C GLN A 140 11.62 -25.73 -5.44
N ALA A 141 11.28 -25.81 -4.15
CA ALA A 141 11.08 -24.65 -3.28
C ALA A 141 12.27 -24.55 -2.31
N HIS A 142 13.12 -23.52 -2.51
CA HIS A 142 14.25 -23.23 -1.64
C HIS A 142 13.87 -22.15 -0.63
N ALA A 143 13.69 -22.51 0.64
CA ALA A 143 13.50 -21.55 1.72
C ALA A 143 14.87 -21.01 2.19
N LEU A 144 15.00 -19.68 2.21
CA LEU A 144 16.16 -19.01 2.80
C LEU A 144 15.97 -18.99 4.32
N GLU A 145 16.81 -19.74 5.02
CA GLU A 145 16.84 -19.73 6.49
C GLU A 145 17.45 -18.42 6.97
N GLY A 146 16.72 -17.63 7.77
CA GLY A 146 17.28 -16.44 8.40
C GLY A 146 16.33 -15.25 8.58
N CYS A 147 15.08 -15.48 8.94
CA CYS A 147 14.21 -14.42 9.51
C CYS A 147 13.48 -14.92 10.76
#